data_438a2e5afad1bec1b8f3759f34b9d982
#
_entry.id   438a2e5afad1bec1b8f3759f34b9d982
#
_cell.length_a   1.000
_cell.length_b   1.000
_cell.length_c   1.000
_cell.angle_alpha   90.00
_cell.angle_beta   90.00
_cell.angle_gamma   90.00
#
_symmetry.space_group_name_H-M   'P 1'
#
loop_
_entity.id
_entity.type
_entity.pdbx_description
1 polymer ?
#
loop_
_entity_poly.entity_id
_entity_poly.type
_entity_poly.pdbx_seq_one_letter_code
_entity_poly.pdbx_strand_id
1 'polypeptide(L)'
;MQKFFLAAIGLSMLASCQQPAAVENTDKGIRLAYVRIDSLQSQYNYFQELVGELQAEEEKIIIELQRRQQELQTNLELYQQEAPKMTARQREANEADLRRVQQNYLQVEQAAQSQMMKRQNDLTLVMREDMNSAIEVLKEELNLDFILLYEEGGQIIYANDEFDITERMVNMLNENRETPSEEEATEAAVEAADSASAE
;
A
#
# COMPACT_ATOMS: atom_id res chain seq x y z
N MET A 1 -64.52 79.10 -16.01
CA MET A 1 -63.46 79.53 -15.12
C MET A 1 -63.10 78.35 -14.25
N GLN A 2 -61.81 78.12 -14.11
CA GLN A 2 -61.11 77.25 -13.15
C GLN A 2 -61.18 75.71 -13.36
N LYS A 3 -60.34 75.16 -14.13
CA LYS A 3 -59.03 74.56 -13.87
C LYS A 3 -58.97 73.70 -12.55
N PHE A 4 -58.96 72.40 -12.69
CA PHE A 4 -58.29 71.50 -11.82
C PHE A 4 -57.58 70.41 -12.60
N PHE A 5 -56.28 70.55 -12.61
CA PHE A 5 -55.32 69.52 -13.03
C PHE A 5 -55.18 68.52 -11.86
N LEU A 6 -55.48 67.31 -12.15
CA LEU A 6 -55.08 66.21 -11.26
C LEU A 6 -54.07 65.31 -11.99
N ALA A 7 -52.84 65.46 -11.58
CA ALA A 7 -51.72 64.64 -12.01
C ALA A 7 -51.84 63.21 -11.42
N ALA A 8 -52.09 62.24 -12.22
CA ALA A 8 -52.01 60.83 -11.85
C ALA A 8 -50.57 60.34 -12.05
N ILE A 9 -49.84 60.20 -10.92
CA ILE A 9 -48.52 59.58 -10.91
C ILE A 9 -48.71 58.06 -11.01
N GLY A 10 -48.44 57.53 -12.21
CA GLY A 10 -48.40 56.09 -12.46
C GLY A 10 -47.11 55.47 -11.89
N LEU A 11 -47.24 54.72 -10.79
CA LEU A 11 -46.19 53.95 -10.16
C LEU A 11 -46.01 52.66 -10.97
N SER A 12 -45.07 52.65 -11.89
CA SER A 12 -44.68 51.48 -12.67
C SER A 12 -43.79 50.55 -11.81
N MET A 13 -44.40 49.54 -11.18
CA MET A 13 -43.66 48.45 -10.57
C MET A 13 -43.08 47.61 -11.69
N LEU A 14 -41.76 47.75 -11.93
CA LEU A 14 -40.96 46.79 -12.71
C LEU A 14 -40.82 45.53 -11.87
N ALA A 15 -41.67 44.54 -12.09
CA ALA A 15 -41.47 43.19 -11.62
C ALA A 15 -40.30 42.61 -12.44
N SER A 16 -39.10 42.75 -11.89
CA SER A 16 -37.92 42.00 -12.33
C SER A 16 -38.14 40.54 -12.02
N CYS A 17 -38.67 39.77 -12.96
CA CYS A 17 -38.57 38.33 -12.95
C CYS A 17 -37.09 37.99 -13.10
N GLN A 18 -36.39 37.79 -11.96
CA GLN A 18 -35.15 37.03 -11.95
C GLN A 18 -35.52 35.60 -12.36
N GLN A 19 -35.38 35.30 -13.63
CA GLN A 19 -35.32 33.94 -14.12
C GLN A 19 -34.15 33.29 -13.37
N PRO A 20 -34.37 32.20 -12.58
CA PRO A 20 -33.26 31.44 -12.07
C PRO A 20 -32.43 31.03 -13.31
N ALA A 21 -31.13 31.32 -13.24
CA ALA A 21 -30.21 30.85 -14.28
C ALA A 21 -30.49 29.36 -14.47
N ALA A 22 -30.95 28.98 -15.65
CA ALA A 22 -31.05 27.59 -16.02
C ALA A 22 -29.65 27.00 -15.80
N VAL A 23 -29.50 26.17 -14.75
CA VAL A 23 -28.36 25.28 -14.66
C VAL A 23 -28.46 24.47 -15.95
N GLU A 24 -27.61 24.76 -16.93
CA GLU A 24 -27.37 23.85 -18.01
C GLU A 24 -26.99 22.52 -17.37
N ASN A 25 -27.95 21.63 -17.22
CA ASN A 25 -27.68 20.22 -17.02
C ASN A 25 -27.04 19.77 -18.34
N THR A 26 -25.73 20.00 -18.46
CA THR A 26 -24.93 19.15 -19.31
C THR A 26 -25.11 17.77 -18.71
N ASP A 27 -25.89 16.96 -19.39
CA ASP A 27 -26.20 15.55 -19.06
C ASP A 27 -24.94 14.71 -19.31
N LYS A 28 -23.86 15.06 -18.58
CA LYS A 28 -22.70 14.22 -18.41
C LYS A 28 -23.04 13.35 -17.21
N GLY A 29 -23.70 12.24 -17.51
CA GLY A 29 -23.84 11.18 -16.52
C GLY A 29 -22.47 10.91 -15.90
N ILE A 30 -22.42 10.74 -14.58
CA ILE A 30 -21.20 10.37 -13.86
C ILE A 30 -20.68 9.06 -14.45
N ARG A 31 -19.43 9.06 -14.89
CA ARG A 31 -18.76 7.87 -15.41
C ARG A 31 -17.96 7.24 -14.29
N LEU A 32 -18.37 6.07 -13.89
CA LEU A 32 -17.71 5.32 -12.84
C LEU A 32 -17.28 3.94 -13.34
N ALA A 33 -16.21 3.43 -12.79
CA ALA A 33 -15.75 2.07 -12.95
C ALA A 33 -15.34 1.51 -11.60
N TYR A 34 -15.11 0.21 -11.51
CA TYR A 34 -14.56 -0.40 -10.32
C TYR A 34 -13.49 -1.44 -10.66
N VAL A 35 -12.65 -1.71 -9.65
CA VAL A 35 -11.59 -2.72 -9.72
C VAL A 35 -11.76 -3.67 -8.53
N ARG A 36 -11.74 -4.96 -8.79
CA ARG A 36 -11.77 -6.02 -7.77
C ARG A 36 -10.37 -6.20 -7.21
N ILE A 37 -10.19 -5.81 -5.94
CA ILE A 37 -8.87 -5.84 -5.32
C ILE A 37 -8.30 -7.27 -5.22
N ASP A 38 -9.15 -8.26 -4.88
CA ASP A 38 -8.73 -9.66 -4.76
C ASP A 38 -8.25 -10.24 -6.10
N SER A 39 -9.00 -9.93 -7.18
CA SER A 39 -8.62 -10.34 -8.54
C SER A 39 -7.36 -9.63 -9.02
N LEU A 40 -7.23 -8.34 -8.72
CA LEU A 40 -6.05 -7.55 -9.05
C LEU A 40 -4.82 -8.15 -8.37
N GLN A 41 -4.86 -8.34 -7.05
CA GLN A 41 -3.74 -8.91 -6.30
C GLN A 41 -3.35 -10.30 -6.77
N SER A 42 -4.32 -11.14 -7.13
CA SER A 42 -4.04 -12.51 -7.57
C SER A 42 -3.49 -12.61 -9.00
N GLN A 43 -3.70 -11.61 -9.85
CA GLN A 43 -3.33 -11.62 -11.26
C GLN A 43 -2.18 -10.66 -11.60
N TYR A 44 -1.82 -9.77 -10.69
CA TYR A 44 -0.68 -8.88 -10.87
C TYR A 44 0.61 -9.61 -10.54
N ASN A 45 1.38 -10.00 -11.57
CA ASN A 45 2.55 -10.88 -11.48
C ASN A 45 3.62 -10.35 -10.53
N TYR A 46 4.00 -9.09 -10.66
CA TYR A 46 5.03 -8.48 -9.81
C TYR A 46 4.61 -8.43 -8.34
N PHE A 47 3.35 -8.14 -8.06
CA PHE A 47 2.84 -8.21 -6.69
C PHE A 47 2.92 -9.62 -6.12
N GLN A 48 2.58 -10.64 -6.90
CA GLN A 48 2.69 -12.05 -6.49
C GLN A 48 4.15 -12.46 -6.25
N GLU A 49 5.09 -11.96 -7.04
CA GLU A 49 6.52 -12.17 -6.82
C GLU A 49 6.98 -11.58 -5.48
N LEU A 50 6.64 -10.32 -5.21
CA LEU A 50 6.96 -9.65 -3.94
C LEU A 50 6.32 -10.34 -2.72
N VAL A 51 5.09 -10.83 -2.85
CA VAL A 51 4.42 -11.64 -1.80
C VAL A 51 5.18 -12.94 -1.56
N GLY A 52 5.62 -13.61 -2.62
CA GLY A 52 6.42 -14.83 -2.53
C GLY A 52 7.78 -14.59 -1.86
N GLU A 53 8.46 -13.50 -2.18
CA GLU A 53 9.71 -13.09 -1.52
C GLU A 53 9.51 -12.82 -0.03
N LEU A 54 8.45 -12.08 0.32
CA LEU A 54 8.10 -11.78 1.70
C LEU A 54 7.85 -13.06 2.51
N GLN A 55 7.11 -14.03 1.95
CA GLN A 55 6.86 -15.32 2.59
C GLN A 55 8.15 -16.12 2.79
N ALA A 56 9.03 -16.14 1.79
CA ALA A 56 10.32 -16.81 1.89
C ALA A 56 11.25 -16.17 2.92
N GLU A 57 11.21 -14.85 3.08
CA GLU A 57 11.94 -14.11 4.12
C GLU A 57 11.38 -14.41 5.51
N GLU A 58 10.06 -14.43 5.66
CA GLU A 58 9.38 -14.81 6.91
C GLU A 58 9.76 -16.21 7.36
N GLU A 59 9.74 -17.18 6.46
CA GLU A 59 10.15 -18.56 6.76
C GLU A 59 11.60 -18.64 7.27
N LYS A 60 12.52 -17.94 6.63
CA LYS A 60 13.93 -17.88 7.08
C LYS A 60 14.06 -17.28 8.48
N ILE A 61 13.32 -16.21 8.76
CA ILE A 61 13.30 -15.56 10.07
C ILE A 61 12.76 -16.52 11.13
N ILE A 62 11.67 -17.22 10.88
CA ILE A 62 11.07 -18.20 11.80
C ILE A 62 12.08 -19.31 12.12
N ILE A 63 12.71 -19.88 11.11
CA ILE A 63 13.72 -20.94 11.29
C ILE A 63 14.89 -20.44 12.12
N GLU A 64 15.40 -19.24 11.87
CA GLU A 64 16.53 -18.67 12.63
C GLU A 64 16.15 -18.38 14.09
N LEU A 65 14.97 -17.83 14.35
CA LEU A 65 14.49 -17.60 15.72
C LEU A 65 14.29 -18.91 16.48
N GLN A 66 13.74 -19.94 15.85
CA GLN A 66 13.59 -21.28 16.46
C GLN A 66 14.95 -21.87 16.80
N ARG A 67 15.91 -21.79 15.90
CA ARG A 67 17.29 -22.26 16.13
C ARG A 67 17.93 -21.57 17.34
N ARG A 68 17.82 -20.25 17.42
CA ARG A 68 18.35 -19.44 18.53
C ARG A 68 17.66 -19.76 19.87
N GLN A 69 16.34 -19.94 19.83
CA GLN A 69 15.57 -20.32 21.00
C GLN A 69 16.01 -21.69 21.53
N GLN A 70 16.22 -22.67 20.65
CA GLN A 70 16.70 -24.00 21.03
C GLN A 70 18.12 -23.95 21.58
N GLU A 71 19.00 -23.15 21.00
CA GLU A 71 20.37 -22.93 21.50
C GLU A 71 20.35 -22.32 22.91
N LEU A 72 19.53 -21.30 23.16
CA LEU A 72 19.36 -20.71 24.49
C LEU A 72 18.86 -21.73 25.51
N GLN A 73 17.87 -22.54 25.15
CA GLN A 73 17.33 -23.59 26.01
C GLN A 73 18.38 -24.63 26.35
N THR A 74 19.15 -25.10 25.36
CA THR A 74 20.24 -26.05 25.54
C THR A 74 21.31 -25.50 26.49
N ASN A 75 21.71 -24.24 26.31
CA ASN A 75 22.69 -23.58 27.18
C ASN A 75 22.19 -23.46 28.63
N LEU A 76 20.89 -23.16 28.82
CA LEU A 76 20.28 -23.13 30.16
C LEU A 76 20.27 -24.52 30.82
N GLU A 77 19.92 -25.57 30.08
CA GLU A 77 19.92 -26.93 30.58
C GLU A 77 21.35 -27.40 30.99
N LEU A 78 22.34 -27.13 30.15
CA LEU A 78 23.75 -27.44 30.45
C LEU A 78 24.24 -26.68 31.69
N TYR A 79 23.89 -25.40 31.79
CA TYR A 79 24.25 -24.61 32.98
C TYR A 79 23.63 -25.21 34.25
N GLN A 80 22.34 -25.58 34.23
CA GLN A 80 21.67 -26.19 35.39
C GLN A 80 22.32 -27.48 35.83
N GLN A 81 22.80 -28.32 34.91
CA GLN A 81 23.49 -29.58 35.21
C GLN A 81 24.89 -29.37 35.77
N GLU A 82 25.63 -28.40 35.27
CA GLU A 82 27.02 -28.17 35.64
C GLU A 82 27.21 -27.16 36.78
N ALA A 83 26.23 -26.26 37.05
CA ALA A 83 26.31 -25.22 38.07
C ALA A 83 26.71 -25.75 39.48
N PRO A 84 26.26 -26.96 39.95
CA PRO A 84 26.65 -27.49 41.24
C PRO A 84 28.16 -27.82 41.35
N LYS A 85 28.82 -28.08 40.20
CA LYS A 85 30.25 -28.45 40.15
C LYS A 85 31.14 -27.21 39.90
N MET A 86 30.58 -26.07 39.57
CA MET A 86 31.28 -24.84 39.20
C MET A 86 31.74 -24.06 40.44
N THR A 87 32.89 -23.43 40.34
CA THR A 87 33.33 -22.39 41.30
C THR A 87 32.43 -21.15 41.17
N ALA A 88 32.40 -20.29 42.18
CA ALA A 88 31.62 -19.05 42.18
C ALA A 88 31.93 -18.16 40.96
N ARG A 89 33.22 -18.02 40.60
CA ARG A 89 33.66 -17.25 39.43
C ARG A 89 33.18 -17.85 38.10
N GLN A 90 33.19 -19.18 37.98
CA GLN A 90 32.68 -19.86 36.78
C GLN A 90 31.19 -19.70 36.64
N ARG A 91 30.42 -19.78 37.71
CA ARG A 91 28.96 -19.53 37.68
C ARG A 91 28.65 -18.12 37.26
N GLU A 92 29.32 -17.13 37.85
CA GLU A 92 29.14 -15.73 37.49
C GLU A 92 29.41 -15.46 36.00
N ALA A 93 30.50 -16.05 35.47
CA ALA A 93 30.81 -15.92 34.03
C ALA A 93 29.75 -16.56 33.11
N ASN A 94 29.32 -17.81 33.45
CA ASN A 94 28.29 -18.49 32.67
C ASN A 94 26.94 -17.78 32.74
N GLU A 95 26.54 -17.25 33.90
CA GLU A 95 25.32 -16.46 34.04
C GLU A 95 25.38 -15.15 33.25
N ALA A 96 26.55 -14.51 33.18
CA ALA A 96 26.74 -13.32 32.34
C ALA A 96 26.62 -13.66 30.86
N ASP A 97 27.16 -14.79 30.42
CA ASP A 97 27.03 -15.26 29.05
C ASP A 97 25.57 -15.61 28.68
N LEU A 98 24.86 -16.33 29.55
CA LEU A 98 23.45 -16.66 29.37
C LEU A 98 22.59 -15.39 29.23
N ARG A 99 22.82 -14.39 30.11
CA ARG A 99 22.12 -13.09 29.99
C ARG A 99 22.42 -12.42 28.66
N ARG A 100 23.66 -12.46 28.18
CA ARG A 100 24.06 -11.90 26.89
C ARG A 100 23.36 -12.61 25.72
N VAL A 101 23.31 -13.94 25.74
CA VAL A 101 22.62 -14.74 24.69
C VAL A 101 21.14 -14.44 24.71
N GLN A 102 20.50 -14.36 25.87
CA GLN A 102 19.08 -14.00 26.00
C GLN A 102 18.79 -12.59 25.48
N GLN A 103 19.62 -11.61 25.84
CA GLN A 103 19.47 -10.25 25.34
C GLN A 103 19.62 -10.17 23.79
N ASN A 104 20.60 -10.91 23.26
CA ASN A 104 20.81 -11.01 21.83
C ASN A 104 19.59 -11.63 21.12
N TYR A 105 19.02 -12.70 21.68
CA TYR A 105 17.80 -13.30 21.14
C TYR A 105 16.65 -12.28 21.06
N LEU A 106 16.39 -11.55 22.15
CA LEU A 106 15.33 -10.53 22.20
C LEU A 106 15.57 -9.39 21.20
N GLN A 107 16.82 -8.97 21.01
CA GLN A 107 17.16 -7.95 20.01
C GLN A 107 16.90 -8.43 18.59
N VAL A 108 17.28 -9.68 18.27
CA VAL A 108 17.05 -10.28 16.96
C VAL A 108 15.55 -10.45 16.69
N GLU A 109 14.79 -10.92 17.68
CA GLU A 109 13.33 -11.05 17.59
C GLU A 109 12.66 -9.70 17.31
N GLN A 110 13.04 -8.65 18.04
CA GLN A 110 12.52 -7.30 17.83
C GLN A 110 12.91 -6.72 16.45
N ALA A 111 14.15 -6.94 16.04
CA ALA A 111 14.62 -6.51 14.72
C ALA A 111 13.86 -7.23 13.60
N ALA A 112 13.62 -8.53 13.74
CA ALA A 112 12.86 -9.33 12.80
C ALA A 112 11.42 -8.84 12.66
N GLN A 113 10.72 -8.57 13.77
CA GLN A 113 9.37 -8.00 13.75
C GLN A 113 9.32 -6.64 13.03
N SER A 114 10.30 -5.77 13.33
CA SER A 114 10.40 -4.46 12.70
C SER A 114 10.66 -4.56 11.20
N GLN A 115 11.53 -5.49 10.78
CA GLN A 115 11.84 -5.76 9.39
C GLN A 115 10.61 -6.26 8.62
N MET A 116 9.87 -7.23 9.18
CA MET A 116 8.65 -7.75 8.56
C MET A 116 7.59 -6.67 8.40
N MET A 117 7.38 -5.84 9.42
CA MET A 117 6.44 -4.72 9.34
C MET A 117 6.84 -3.72 8.25
N LYS A 118 8.15 -3.42 8.14
CA LYS A 118 8.65 -2.56 7.06
C LYS A 118 8.38 -3.17 5.68
N ARG A 119 8.69 -4.45 5.47
CA ARG A 119 8.46 -5.15 4.20
C ARG A 119 6.98 -5.16 3.80
N GLN A 120 6.06 -5.39 4.75
CA GLN A 120 4.61 -5.31 4.49
C GLN A 120 4.18 -3.89 4.07
N ASN A 121 4.73 -2.86 4.71
CA ASN A 121 4.47 -1.48 4.34
C ASN A 121 5.03 -1.16 2.95
N ASP A 122 6.25 -1.59 2.64
CA ASP A 122 6.89 -1.39 1.35
C ASP A 122 6.05 -2.05 0.24
N LEU A 123 5.58 -3.28 0.44
CA LEU A 123 4.66 -3.97 -0.48
C LEU A 123 3.37 -3.16 -0.74
N THR A 124 2.79 -2.60 0.33
CA THR A 124 1.58 -1.76 0.22
C THR A 124 1.85 -0.48 -0.56
N LEU A 125 3.03 0.14 -0.39
CA LEU A 125 3.43 1.34 -1.11
C LEU A 125 3.61 1.05 -2.60
N VAL A 126 4.35 0.01 -2.95
CA VAL A 126 4.55 -0.42 -4.35
C VAL A 126 3.22 -0.65 -5.04
N MET A 127 2.32 -1.43 -4.42
CA MET A 127 0.99 -1.68 -4.96
C MET A 127 0.21 -0.39 -5.22
N ARG A 128 0.28 0.56 -4.28
CA ARG A 128 -0.41 1.86 -4.40
C ARG A 128 0.17 2.72 -5.52
N GLU A 129 1.49 2.76 -5.65
CA GLU A 129 2.18 3.54 -6.69
C GLU A 129 1.86 2.99 -8.08
N ASP A 130 1.95 1.69 -8.26
CA ASP A 130 1.63 1.02 -9.52
C ASP A 130 0.15 1.23 -9.90
N MET A 131 -0.77 1.05 -8.95
CA MET A 131 -2.20 1.34 -9.16
C MET A 131 -2.45 2.79 -9.55
N ASN A 132 -1.82 3.75 -8.87
CA ASN A 132 -1.98 5.16 -9.20
C ASN A 132 -1.52 5.46 -10.62
N SER A 133 -0.41 4.89 -11.06
CA SER A 133 0.11 5.04 -12.42
C SER A 133 -0.89 4.51 -13.46
N ALA A 134 -1.46 3.33 -13.22
CA ALA A 134 -2.49 2.76 -14.09
C ALA A 134 -3.79 3.57 -14.07
N ILE A 135 -4.21 4.10 -12.91
CA ILE A 135 -5.40 4.95 -12.75
C ILE A 135 -5.27 6.22 -13.58
N GLU A 136 -4.09 6.88 -13.58
CA GLU A 136 -3.86 8.11 -14.36
C GLU A 136 -4.11 7.89 -15.85
N VAL A 137 -3.70 6.77 -16.40
CA VAL A 137 -3.93 6.40 -17.79
C VAL A 137 -5.40 6.02 -18.04
N LEU A 138 -5.94 5.12 -17.22
CA LEU A 138 -7.30 4.59 -17.42
C LEU A 138 -8.40 5.65 -17.27
N LYS A 139 -8.22 6.61 -16.34
CA LYS A 139 -9.20 7.70 -16.17
C LYS A 139 -9.32 8.57 -17.42
N GLU A 140 -8.20 8.81 -18.13
CA GLU A 140 -8.20 9.59 -19.37
C GLU A 140 -8.74 8.80 -20.53
N GLU A 141 -8.29 7.55 -20.72
CA GLU A 141 -8.72 6.69 -21.82
C GLU A 141 -10.22 6.39 -21.80
N LEU A 142 -10.77 6.13 -20.61
CA LEU A 142 -12.17 5.79 -20.40
C LEU A 142 -13.02 7.01 -20.02
N ASN A 143 -12.37 8.19 -19.86
CA ASN A 143 -13.00 9.43 -19.44
C ASN A 143 -13.83 9.24 -18.16
N LEU A 144 -13.21 8.65 -17.11
CA LEU A 144 -13.85 8.30 -15.85
C LEU A 144 -13.78 9.45 -14.86
N ASP A 145 -14.88 9.65 -14.12
CA ASP A 145 -14.94 10.57 -12.98
C ASP A 145 -14.57 9.89 -11.67
N PHE A 146 -14.82 8.56 -11.56
CA PHE A 146 -14.52 7.76 -10.37
C PHE A 146 -14.05 6.35 -10.75
N ILE A 147 -13.05 5.87 -10.01
CA ILE A 147 -12.66 4.45 -9.96
C ILE A 147 -12.81 3.99 -8.51
N LEU A 148 -13.62 2.98 -8.29
CA LEU A 148 -13.93 2.46 -6.97
C LEU A 148 -13.19 1.13 -6.75
N LEU A 149 -12.78 0.86 -5.51
CA LEU A 149 -12.31 -0.46 -5.12
C LEU A 149 -13.50 -1.33 -4.70
N TYR A 150 -13.59 -2.50 -5.31
CA TYR A 150 -14.55 -3.53 -4.94
C TYR A 150 -13.82 -4.63 -4.18
N GLU A 151 -14.33 -4.94 -3.00
CA GLU A 151 -13.86 -6.00 -2.12
C GLU A 151 -15.08 -6.81 -1.66
N GLU A 152 -14.96 -8.13 -1.61
CA GLU A 152 -16.04 -8.98 -1.11
C GLU A 152 -16.26 -8.71 0.39
N GLY A 153 -17.51 -8.39 0.74
CA GLY A 153 -17.85 -7.92 2.10
C GLY A 153 -17.50 -6.46 2.40
N GLY A 154 -17.02 -5.71 1.41
CA GLY A 154 -16.71 -4.29 1.51
C GLY A 154 -17.95 -3.38 1.49
N GLN A 155 -17.71 -2.08 1.24
CA GLN A 155 -18.77 -1.07 1.25
C GLN A 155 -19.68 -1.11 0.00
N ILE A 156 -19.16 -1.65 -1.12
CA ILE A 156 -19.92 -1.81 -2.36
C ILE A 156 -20.58 -3.17 -2.35
N ILE A 157 -21.91 -3.19 -2.16
CA ILE A 157 -22.69 -4.45 -2.04
C ILE A 157 -22.93 -5.08 -3.40
N TYR A 158 -23.11 -4.26 -4.44
CA TYR A 158 -23.37 -4.69 -5.80
C TYR A 158 -22.78 -3.71 -6.81
N ALA A 159 -22.17 -4.24 -7.85
CA ALA A 159 -21.73 -3.50 -9.03
C ALA A 159 -22.04 -4.36 -10.27
N ASN A 160 -22.43 -3.71 -11.37
CA ASN A 160 -22.66 -4.37 -12.65
C ASN A 160 -21.30 -4.64 -13.33
N ASP A 161 -21.12 -5.85 -13.87
CA ASP A 161 -19.87 -6.28 -14.52
C ASP A 161 -19.45 -5.39 -15.70
N GLU A 162 -20.37 -4.65 -16.30
CA GLU A 162 -20.05 -3.69 -17.37
C GLU A 162 -19.13 -2.53 -16.92
N PHE A 163 -19.08 -2.26 -15.61
CA PHE A 163 -18.22 -1.24 -15.01
C PHE A 163 -16.91 -1.83 -14.43
N ASP A 164 -16.70 -3.14 -14.60
CA ASP A 164 -15.48 -3.82 -14.14
C ASP A 164 -14.31 -3.56 -15.11
N ILE A 165 -13.29 -2.86 -14.63
CA ILE A 165 -12.07 -2.60 -15.41
C ILE A 165 -10.86 -3.36 -14.85
N THR A 166 -11.09 -4.38 -14.01
CA THR A 166 -10.02 -5.13 -13.31
C THR A 166 -9.05 -5.76 -14.29
N GLU A 167 -9.56 -6.48 -15.30
CA GLU A 167 -8.71 -7.13 -16.30
C GLU A 167 -7.84 -6.11 -17.07
N ARG A 168 -8.42 -4.96 -17.41
CA ARG A 168 -7.70 -3.90 -18.11
C ARG A 168 -6.59 -3.30 -17.24
N MET A 169 -6.87 -3.08 -15.95
CA MET A 169 -5.87 -2.59 -15.00
C MET A 169 -4.76 -3.61 -14.79
N VAL A 170 -5.09 -4.89 -14.62
CA VAL A 170 -4.10 -5.99 -14.47
C VAL A 170 -3.17 -6.07 -15.69
N ASN A 171 -3.74 -6.04 -16.89
CA ASN A 171 -2.95 -6.09 -18.12
C ASN A 171 -1.97 -4.91 -18.19
N MET A 172 -2.45 -3.70 -17.89
CA MET A 172 -1.61 -2.50 -17.89
C MET A 172 -0.48 -2.59 -16.84
N LEU A 173 -0.78 -3.07 -15.63
CA LEU A 173 0.22 -3.24 -14.57
C LEU A 173 1.29 -4.26 -14.96
N ASN A 174 0.89 -5.38 -15.56
CA ASN A 174 1.82 -6.42 -16.01
C ASN A 174 2.69 -5.92 -17.19
N GLU A 175 2.09 -5.24 -18.17
CA GLU A 175 2.82 -4.67 -19.31
C GLU A 175 3.84 -3.60 -18.88
N ASN A 176 3.47 -2.72 -17.96
CA ASN A 176 4.36 -1.67 -17.46
C ASN A 176 5.59 -2.22 -16.73
N ARG A 177 5.48 -3.39 -16.09
CA ARG A 177 6.61 -4.04 -15.40
C ARG A 177 7.46 -4.92 -16.32
N GLU A 178 6.91 -5.42 -17.43
CA GLU A 178 7.69 -6.12 -18.47
C GLU A 178 8.57 -5.15 -19.28
N THR A 179 8.17 -3.87 -19.31
CA THR A 179 8.99 -2.78 -19.88
C THR A 179 9.53 -1.92 -18.73
N PRO A 180 10.78 -2.17 -18.24
CA PRO A 180 11.37 -1.36 -17.18
C PRO A 180 11.31 0.12 -17.55
N SER A 181 10.87 0.97 -16.62
CA SER A 181 10.89 2.41 -16.83
C SER A 181 12.34 2.86 -17.17
N GLU A 182 12.49 3.90 -18.00
CA GLU A 182 13.82 4.42 -18.33
C GLU A 182 14.62 4.83 -17.07
N GLU A 183 13.93 5.12 -15.96
CA GLU A 183 14.54 5.42 -14.66
C GLU A 183 15.10 4.16 -13.99
N GLU A 184 14.36 3.04 -13.95
CA GLU A 184 14.84 1.75 -13.42
C GLU A 184 15.98 1.18 -14.25
N ALA A 185 15.92 1.33 -15.58
CA ALA A 185 17.00 0.94 -16.48
C ALA A 185 18.26 1.78 -16.25
N THR A 186 18.12 3.05 -15.85
CA THR A 186 19.25 3.95 -15.58
C THR A 186 19.87 3.66 -14.21
N GLU A 187 19.06 3.37 -13.18
CA GLU A 187 19.56 2.96 -11.85
C GLU A 187 20.28 1.61 -11.92
N ALA A 188 19.72 0.62 -12.60
CA ALA A 188 20.36 -0.69 -12.80
C ALA A 188 21.69 -0.57 -13.57
N ALA A 189 21.77 0.35 -14.54
CA ALA A 189 23.01 0.62 -15.28
C ALA A 189 24.08 1.33 -14.42
N VAL A 190 23.67 2.21 -13.50
CA VAL A 190 24.57 2.90 -12.57
C VAL A 190 25.10 1.92 -11.51
N GLU A 191 24.26 1.06 -10.96
CA GLU A 191 24.66 0.05 -9.96
C GLU A 191 25.61 -1.00 -10.57
N ALA A 192 25.34 -1.41 -11.82
CA ALA A 192 26.25 -2.30 -12.56
C ALA A 192 27.61 -1.65 -12.88
N ALA A 193 27.64 -0.33 -13.13
CA ALA A 193 28.88 0.40 -13.40
C ALA A 193 29.72 0.61 -12.12
N ASP A 194 29.07 0.82 -10.98
CA ASP A 194 29.74 1.01 -9.68
C ASP A 194 30.33 -0.30 -9.16
N SER A 195 29.65 -1.42 -9.36
CA SER A 195 30.16 -2.77 -9.04
C SER A 195 31.35 -3.19 -9.90
N ALA A 196 31.42 -2.77 -11.17
CA ALA A 196 32.53 -3.05 -12.09
C ALA A 196 33.77 -2.18 -11.84
N SER A 197 33.63 -1.07 -11.10
CA SER A 197 34.75 -0.17 -10.76
C SER A 197 35.44 -0.51 -9.41
N ALA A 198 34.90 -1.51 -8.68
CA ALA A 198 35.39 -1.94 -7.36
C ALA A 198 36.27 -3.21 -7.39
N GLU A 199 36.58 -3.78 -8.58
CA GLU A 199 37.58 -4.83 -8.80
C GLU A 199 38.89 -4.22 -9.36
#